data_4015ca387504c4975205533b2a2d0a73
#
_entry.id   4015ca387504c4975205533b2a2d0a73
#
_cell.length_a   1.000
_cell.length_b   1.000
_cell.length_c   1.000
_cell.angle_alpha   90.00
_cell.angle_beta   90.00
_cell.angle_gamma   90.00
#
_symmetry.space_group_name_H-M   'P 1'
#
loop_
_entity.id
_entity.type
_entity.pdbx_description
1 polymer ?
#
loop_
_entity_poly.entity_id
_entity_poly.type
_entity_poly.pdbx_seq_one_letter_code
_entity_poly.pdbx_strand_id
1 'polypeptide(L)'
;MVPPDAGGGLMRGDLLSDPVEGLDEALAVVDAFDEALVAGLLRPGPAQAAGVSGLAGAVAGTPLAARVAEAAEKAAAGTGGEDHFVALAAARSALLGSVHDALVQRIDEAVGRPVEGDETAGPEPVAAAPEEAANLLAAARSWLCDLARGGWRGLDHELVAGAAPVVAAMLPEPGMRRRAALLDGFAAELAASCPGATLERVPVRRWADLWSRALLLMVPGSAGAGAVGTVTGRLLPLGVDVQEHATAVQAQVHAVLEPAGGGVPRLVRASVSAPKPDTVVGAGLWQLLRPRMSLLGAVGEGRSAEVEAMPVTAEGDLLWDDALARTGEPADAFATARVMLSAATAARVEPLDRHPVRIAVPVLLEGYAARDGEDGLAFEVAGRLLAVDTDRMPAAGPLTPEAVAASHACVGLLRWDAGEFLLQPLAVETTVRKKTVAVHAGAWAGGTSDKAGVRAEKAATDAVAVLRERAGRLLRT
;
A
#
# COMPACT_ATOMS: atom_id res chain seq x y z
N MET A 1 -1.12 -2.53 48.65
CA MET A 1 -1.90 -2.36 47.40
C MET A 1 -0.88 -1.91 46.37
N VAL A 2 -0.34 -2.87 45.62
CA VAL A 2 0.64 -2.65 44.55
C VAL A 2 -0.14 -2.06 43.40
N PRO A 3 0.32 -0.95 42.73
CA PRO A 3 -0.32 -0.45 41.52
C PRO A 3 -0.17 -1.51 40.43
N PRO A 4 -1.15 -1.65 39.52
CA PRO A 4 -1.01 -2.56 38.40
C PRO A 4 0.14 -2.07 37.49
N ASP A 5 0.99 -3.02 37.15
CA ASP A 5 2.09 -2.83 36.19
C ASP A 5 1.60 -2.10 34.93
N ALA A 6 2.14 -0.91 34.70
CA ALA A 6 2.14 -0.25 33.41
C ALA A 6 3.17 -0.98 32.53
N GLY A 7 2.95 -2.25 32.27
CA GLY A 7 3.73 -3.02 31.32
C GLY A 7 3.25 -2.67 29.93
N GLY A 8 4.04 -1.94 29.15
CA GLY A 8 3.91 -1.95 27.72
C GLY A 8 3.94 -3.41 27.27
N GLY A 9 2.82 -3.92 26.74
CA GLY A 9 2.67 -5.32 26.40
C GLY A 9 3.72 -5.69 25.37
N LEU A 10 4.62 -6.61 25.71
CA LEU A 10 5.51 -7.26 24.75
C LEU A 10 4.64 -7.85 23.64
N MET A 11 4.98 -7.57 22.40
CA MET A 11 4.28 -8.14 21.25
C MET A 11 4.31 -9.67 21.35
N ARG A 12 3.17 -10.30 21.21
CA ARG A 12 3.03 -11.74 21.23
C ARG A 12 3.41 -12.34 19.87
N GLY A 13 4.72 -12.47 19.63
CA GLY A 13 5.27 -13.02 18.39
C GLY A 13 4.81 -14.47 18.10
N ASP A 14 4.41 -15.23 19.13
CA ASP A 14 3.80 -16.55 19.03
C ASP A 14 2.53 -16.52 18.15
N LEU A 15 1.67 -15.51 18.32
CA LEU A 15 0.43 -15.36 17.56
C LEU A 15 0.68 -15.10 16.08
N LEU A 16 1.76 -14.40 15.70
CA LEU A 16 2.08 -14.16 14.30
C LEU A 16 2.56 -15.42 13.56
N SER A 17 3.02 -16.43 14.29
CA SER A 17 3.48 -17.69 13.72
C SER A 17 2.39 -18.76 13.67
N ASP A 18 1.26 -18.54 14.35
CA ASP A 18 0.17 -19.51 14.33
C ASP A 18 -0.63 -19.44 13.04
N PRO A 19 -1.02 -20.57 12.43
CA PRO A 19 -1.81 -20.60 11.21
C PRO A 19 -3.13 -19.82 11.38
N VAL A 20 -3.52 -19.09 10.36
CA VAL A 20 -4.86 -18.48 10.29
C VAL A 20 -5.78 -19.46 9.58
N GLU A 21 -6.85 -19.91 10.26
CA GLU A 21 -7.78 -20.89 9.72
C GLU A 21 -8.43 -20.40 8.42
N GLY A 22 -8.44 -21.24 7.38
CA GLY A 22 -9.04 -20.96 6.08
C GLY A 22 -8.22 -20.02 5.17
N LEU A 23 -7.06 -19.53 5.62
CA LEU A 23 -6.24 -18.59 4.85
C LEU A 23 -5.66 -19.24 3.59
N ASP A 24 -5.02 -20.39 3.75
CA ASP A 24 -4.38 -21.11 2.63
C ASP A 24 -5.43 -21.58 1.61
N GLU A 25 -6.57 -22.03 2.07
CA GLU A 25 -7.70 -22.42 1.22
C GLU A 25 -8.25 -21.24 0.42
N ALA A 26 -8.39 -20.06 1.06
CA ALA A 26 -8.86 -18.86 0.39
C ALA A 26 -7.86 -18.39 -0.68
N LEU A 27 -6.58 -18.41 -0.38
CA LEU A 27 -5.53 -18.05 -1.33
C LEU A 27 -5.42 -19.06 -2.48
N ALA A 28 -5.58 -20.36 -2.21
CA ALA A 28 -5.59 -21.38 -3.26
C ALA A 28 -6.76 -21.19 -4.23
N VAL A 29 -7.93 -20.78 -3.75
CA VAL A 29 -9.09 -20.44 -4.61
C VAL A 29 -8.79 -19.22 -5.47
N VAL A 30 -8.17 -18.17 -4.91
CA VAL A 30 -7.75 -16.99 -5.67
C VAL A 30 -6.74 -17.36 -6.74
N ASP A 31 -5.73 -18.17 -6.39
CA ASP A 31 -4.70 -18.61 -7.34
C ASP A 31 -5.29 -19.45 -8.48
N ALA A 32 -6.23 -20.34 -8.20
CA ALA A 32 -6.92 -21.13 -9.21
C ALA A 32 -7.75 -20.26 -10.17
N PHE A 33 -8.38 -19.21 -9.66
CA PHE A 33 -9.08 -18.24 -10.51
C PHE A 33 -8.10 -17.41 -11.34
N ASP A 34 -7.00 -16.93 -10.74
CA ASP A 34 -5.99 -16.15 -11.43
C ASP A 34 -5.32 -16.95 -12.55
N GLU A 35 -5.06 -18.25 -12.35
CA GLU A 35 -4.60 -19.17 -13.39
C GLU A 35 -5.62 -19.35 -14.52
N ALA A 36 -6.92 -19.29 -14.22
CA ALA A 36 -7.93 -19.31 -15.27
C ALA A 36 -7.84 -18.09 -16.20
N LEU A 37 -7.46 -16.92 -15.68
CA LEU A 37 -7.21 -15.71 -16.48
C LEU A 37 -5.97 -15.82 -17.37
N VAL A 38 -5.00 -16.67 -17.04
CA VAL A 38 -3.80 -16.88 -17.88
C VAL A 38 -4.18 -17.47 -19.23
N ALA A 39 -5.03 -18.47 -19.24
CA ALA A 39 -5.50 -19.13 -20.47
C ALA A 39 -6.63 -18.36 -21.17
N GLY A 40 -7.34 -17.51 -20.42
CA GLY A 40 -8.49 -16.75 -20.91
C GLY A 40 -9.82 -17.49 -20.83
N LEU A 41 -10.89 -16.71 -20.77
CA LEU A 41 -12.26 -17.19 -20.51
C LEU A 41 -13.16 -17.11 -21.75
N LEU A 42 -12.59 -16.94 -22.95
CA LEU A 42 -13.36 -17.01 -24.19
C LEU A 42 -13.77 -18.45 -24.54
N ARG A 43 -12.86 -19.40 -24.32
CA ARG A 43 -13.09 -20.84 -24.53
C ARG A 43 -12.44 -21.61 -23.38
N PRO A 44 -13.01 -21.51 -22.16
CA PRO A 44 -12.40 -22.13 -21.00
C PRO A 44 -12.43 -23.66 -21.11
N GLY A 45 -11.29 -24.28 -20.79
CA GLY A 45 -11.21 -25.71 -20.60
C GLY A 45 -11.68 -26.12 -19.19
N PRO A 46 -11.63 -27.43 -18.87
CA PRO A 46 -12.10 -27.93 -17.58
C PRO A 46 -11.41 -27.31 -16.37
N ALA A 47 -10.10 -27.03 -16.46
CA ALA A 47 -9.34 -26.42 -15.36
C ALA A 47 -9.76 -24.97 -15.10
N GLN A 48 -9.96 -24.16 -16.15
CA GLN A 48 -10.44 -22.78 -16.05
C GLN A 48 -11.86 -22.74 -15.47
N ALA A 49 -12.74 -23.62 -15.97
CA ALA A 49 -14.11 -23.74 -15.45
C ALA A 49 -14.12 -24.13 -13.95
N ALA A 50 -13.22 -25.04 -13.53
CA ALA A 50 -13.07 -25.42 -12.13
C ALA A 50 -12.58 -24.24 -11.26
N GLY A 51 -11.59 -23.45 -11.72
CA GLY A 51 -11.10 -22.27 -10.99
C GLY A 51 -12.19 -21.21 -10.78
N VAL A 52 -12.96 -20.91 -11.83
CA VAL A 52 -14.10 -19.98 -11.75
C VAL A 52 -15.20 -20.50 -10.81
N SER A 53 -15.52 -21.82 -10.88
CA SER A 53 -16.52 -22.46 -10.01
C SER A 53 -16.06 -22.50 -8.55
N GLY A 54 -14.75 -22.70 -8.31
CA GLY A 54 -14.15 -22.65 -6.96
C GLY A 54 -14.35 -21.29 -6.29
N LEU A 55 -14.16 -20.21 -7.05
CA LEU A 55 -14.40 -18.84 -6.57
C LEU A 55 -15.87 -18.62 -6.17
N ALA A 56 -16.83 -19.13 -6.97
CA ALA A 56 -18.26 -19.07 -6.64
C ALA A 56 -18.58 -19.88 -5.36
N GLY A 57 -17.96 -21.03 -5.18
CA GLY A 57 -18.08 -21.85 -3.97
C GLY A 57 -17.60 -21.13 -2.71
N ALA A 58 -16.47 -20.42 -2.80
CA ALA A 58 -15.90 -19.71 -1.66
C ALA A 58 -16.77 -18.56 -1.14
N VAL A 59 -17.60 -17.95 -1.99
CA VAL A 59 -18.50 -16.84 -1.61
C VAL A 59 -19.94 -17.26 -1.42
N ALA A 60 -20.24 -18.58 -1.42
CA ALA A 60 -21.62 -19.11 -1.39
C ALA A 60 -22.43 -18.69 -0.14
N GLY A 61 -21.76 -18.39 0.98
CA GLY A 61 -22.39 -17.90 2.22
C GLY A 61 -22.57 -16.36 2.30
N THR A 62 -22.27 -15.62 1.23
CA THR A 62 -22.25 -14.16 1.24
C THR A 62 -23.40 -13.57 0.40
N PRO A 63 -23.69 -12.24 0.52
CA PRO A 63 -24.64 -11.56 -0.36
C PRO A 63 -24.27 -11.61 -1.85
N LEU A 64 -23.04 -11.95 -2.19
CA LEU A 64 -22.56 -12.09 -3.57
C LEU A 64 -22.95 -13.44 -4.21
N ALA A 65 -23.32 -14.45 -3.42
CA ALA A 65 -23.46 -15.84 -3.83
C ALA A 65 -24.22 -16.05 -5.15
N ALA A 66 -25.47 -15.54 -5.24
CA ALA A 66 -26.31 -15.77 -6.42
C ALA A 66 -25.71 -15.15 -7.69
N ARG A 67 -25.22 -13.90 -7.59
CA ARG A 67 -24.61 -13.18 -8.72
C ARG A 67 -23.31 -13.84 -9.19
N VAL A 68 -22.48 -14.30 -8.26
CA VAL A 68 -21.20 -14.94 -8.59
C VAL A 68 -21.42 -16.35 -9.13
N ALA A 69 -22.42 -17.09 -8.63
CA ALA A 69 -22.76 -18.40 -9.18
C ALA A 69 -23.22 -18.31 -10.65
N GLU A 70 -24.09 -17.35 -10.98
CA GLU A 70 -24.47 -17.07 -12.36
C GLU A 70 -23.27 -16.67 -13.22
N ALA A 71 -22.43 -15.76 -12.72
CA ALA A 71 -21.24 -15.30 -13.42
C ALA A 71 -20.27 -16.45 -13.70
N ALA A 72 -20.07 -17.34 -12.73
CA ALA A 72 -19.21 -18.51 -12.88
C ALA A 72 -19.75 -19.50 -13.94
N GLU A 73 -21.05 -19.75 -13.94
CA GLU A 73 -21.70 -20.59 -14.96
C GLU A 73 -21.48 -20.01 -16.37
N LYS A 74 -21.76 -18.72 -16.55
CA LYS A 74 -21.61 -18.05 -17.85
C LYS A 74 -20.14 -17.96 -18.30
N ALA A 75 -19.22 -17.67 -17.39
CA ALA A 75 -17.80 -17.63 -17.70
C ALA A 75 -17.25 -19.02 -18.03
N ALA A 76 -17.64 -20.06 -17.29
CA ALA A 76 -17.26 -21.45 -17.56
C ALA A 76 -17.81 -21.95 -18.90
N ALA A 77 -18.95 -21.42 -19.38
CA ALA A 77 -19.50 -21.71 -20.69
C ALA A 77 -18.90 -20.85 -21.83
N GLY A 78 -17.98 -19.93 -21.53
CA GLY A 78 -17.40 -18.99 -22.51
C GLY A 78 -18.39 -17.91 -22.99
N THR A 79 -19.49 -17.70 -22.28
CA THR A 79 -20.56 -16.73 -22.61
C THR A 79 -20.64 -15.57 -21.63
N GLY A 80 -19.57 -15.38 -20.83
CA GLY A 80 -19.48 -14.30 -19.83
C GLY A 80 -19.60 -12.91 -20.44
N GLY A 81 -20.54 -12.10 -19.97
CA GLY A 81 -20.69 -10.68 -20.26
C GLY A 81 -19.97 -9.79 -19.24
N GLU A 82 -20.07 -8.47 -19.44
CA GLU A 82 -19.41 -7.48 -18.58
C GLU A 82 -19.80 -7.64 -17.10
N ASP A 83 -21.10 -7.72 -16.79
CA ASP A 83 -21.59 -7.86 -15.41
C ASP A 83 -21.09 -9.14 -14.73
N HIS A 84 -20.85 -10.19 -15.51
CA HIS A 84 -20.31 -11.45 -14.99
C HIS A 84 -18.84 -11.29 -14.59
N PHE A 85 -18.02 -10.64 -15.44
CA PHE A 85 -16.62 -10.37 -15.09
C PHE A 85 -16.49 -9.41 -13.91
N VAL A 86 -17.37 -8.41 -13.80
CA VAL A 86 -17.45 -7.53 -12.62
C VAL A 86 -17.77 -8.33 -11.36
N ALA A 87 -18.74 -9.27 -11.44
CA ALA A 87 -19.08 -10.10 -10.28
C ALA A 87 -17.93 -11.02 -9.85
N LEU A 88 -17.20 -11.62 -10.80
CA LEU A 88 -16.03 -12.45 -10.52
C LEU A 88 -14.88 -11.62 -9.92
N ALA A 89 -14.61 -10.43 -10.46
CA ALA A 89 -13.63 -9.52 -9.88
C ALA A 89 -14.00 -9.08 -8.45
N ALA A 90 -15.29 -8.84 -8.19
CA ALA A 90 -15.80 -8.52 -6.86
C ALA A 90 -15.63 -9.69 -5.89
N ALA A 91 -15.94 -10.92 -6.31
CA ALA A 91 -15.76 -12.11 -5.49
C ALA A 91 -14.28 -12.34 -5.14
N ARG A 92 -13.38 -12.22 -6.13
CA ARG A 92 -11.94 -12.31 -5.91
C ARG A 92 -11.45 -11.27 -4.91
N SER A 93 -11.86 -10.01 -5.10
CA SER A 93 -11.47 -8.92 -4.20
C SER A 93 -12.06 -9.08 -2.80
N ALA A 94 -13.28 -9.57 -2.66
CA ALA A 94 -13.91 -9.84 -1.38
C ALA A 94 -13.19 -10.97 -0.62
N LEU A 95 -12.78 -12.03 -1.33
CA LEU A 95 -12.03 -13.14 -0.72
C LEU A 95 -10.64 -12.68 -0.24
N LEU A 96 -9.92 -11.89 -1.03
CA LEU A 96 -8.67 -11.26 -0.60
C LEU A 96 -8.90 -10.27 0.54
N GLY A 97 -10.03 -9.57 0.56
CA GLY A 97 -10.42 -8.69 1.66
C GLY A 97 -10.63 -9.45 2.97
N SER A 98 -11.26 -10.62 2.92
CA SER A 98 -11.44 -11.46 4.12
C SER A 98 -10.10 -11.99 4.66
N VAL A 99 -9.17 -12.36 3.78
CA VAL A 99 -7.80 -12.72 4.15
C VAL A 99 -7.07 -11.55 4.80
N HIS A 100 -7.17 -10.35 4.20
CA HIS A 100 -6.61 -9.12 4.78
C HIS A 100 -7.14 -8.88 6.19
N ASP A 101 -8.46 -8.93 6.37
CA ASP A 101 -9.09 -8.62 7.66
C ASP A 101 -8.69 -9.65 8.74
N ALA A 102 -8.59 -10.94 8.39
CA ALA A 102 -8.13 -11.98 9.31
C ALA A 102 -6.65 -11.77 9.72
N LEU A 103 -5.79 -11.37 8.78
CA LEU A 103 -4.39 -11.07 9.07
C LEU A 103 -4.23 -9.81 9.94
N VAL A 104 -5.01 -8.75 9.67
CA VAL A 104 -5.00 -7.52 10.49
C VAL A 104 -5.50 -7.81 11.88
N GLN A 105 -6.57 -8.59 12.03
CA GLN A 105 -7.05 -9.03 13.34
C GLN A 105 -5.95 -9.80 14.09
N ARG A 106 -5.22 -10.68 13.45
CA ARG A 106 -4.10 -11.40 14.05
C ARG A 106 -2.99 -10.46 14.53
N ILE A 107 -2.69 -9.40 13.78
CA ILE A 107 -1.74 -8.36 14.19
C ILE A 107 -2.27 -7.64 15.43
N ASP A 108 -3.54 -7.21 15.45
CA ASP A 108 -4.13 -6.47 16.55
C ASP A 108 -4.14 -7.32 17.83
N GLU A 109 -4.42 -8.62 17.74
CA GLU A 109 -4.30 -9.57 18.86
C GLU A 109 -2.85 -9.67 19.35
N ALA A 110 -1.88 -9.74 18.45
CA ALA A 110 -0.47 -9.85 18.80
C ALA A 110 0.09 -8.60 19.48
N VAL A 111 -0.40 -7.40 19.13
CA VAL A 111 0.03 -6.14 19.74
C VAL A 111 -0.88 -5.66 20.87
N GLY A 112 -1.96 -6.41 21.17
CA GLY A 112 -2.93 -6.06 22.22
C GLY A 112 -3.77 -4.83 21.92
N ARG A 113 -4.01 -4.52 20.63
CA ARG A 113 -4.85 -3.39 20.22
C ARG A 113 -6.32 -3.77 20.32
N PRO A 114 -7.18 -2.87 20.88
CA PRO A 114 -8.61 -3.14 20.92
C PRO A 114 -9.20 -3.13 19.50
N VAL A 115 -9.99 -4.16 19.19
CA VAL A 115 -10.77 -4.22 17.95
C VAL A 115 -11.99 -3.31 18.15
N GLU A 116 -12.12 -2.26 17.31
CA GLU A 116 -13.34 -1.46 17.30
C GLU A 116 -14.52 -2.30 16.79
N GLY A 117 -15.63 -2.27 17.53
CA GLY A 117 -16.87 -2.94 17.15
C GLY A 117 -17.40 -2.42 15.81
N ASP A 118 -18.08 -3.30 15.08
CA ASP A 118 -18.62 -3.04 13.75
C ASP A 118 -19.81 -2.07 13.79
N GLU A 119 -19.56 -0.75 13.96
CA GLU A 119 -20.55 0.27 13.65
C GLU A 119 -20.54 0.50 12.14
N THR A 120 -21.35 -0.27 11.44
CA THR A 120 -21.61 -0.13 10.02
C THR A 120 -22.46 1.13 9.75
N ALA A 121 -21.80 2.26 9.58
CA ALA A 121 -22.36 3.30 8.74
C ALA A 121 -22.23 2.82 7.28
N GLY A 122 -23.30 2.38 6.68
CA GLY A 122 -23.33 2.04 5.26
C GLY A 122 -22.89 3.25 4.43
N PRO A 123 -22.26 3.04 3.27
CA PRO A 123 -21.85 4.13 2.41
C PRO A 123 -23.08 4.97 2.02
N GLU A 124 -23.00 6.29 2.18
CA GLU A 124 -23.99 7.19 1.62
C GLU A 124 -24.10 6.98 0.10
N PRO A 125 -25.33 7.07 -0.47
CA PRO A 125 -25.51 6.88 -1.90
C PRO A 125 -24.73 7.95 -2.65
N VAL A 126 -23.76 7.52 -3.43
CA VAL A 126 -22.97 8.40 -4.30
C VAL A 126 -23.87 8.89 -5.45
N ALA A 127 -23.87 10.20 -5.71
CA ALA A 127 -24.60 10.78 -6.81
C ALA A 127 -24.24 10.13 -8.15
N ALA A 128 -25.23 9.91 -9.01
CA ALA A 128 -25.02 9.31 -10.33
C ALA A 128 -23.98 10.12 -11.13
N ALA A 129 -23.03 9.41 -11.74
CA ALA A 129 -22.03 10.03 -12.62
C ALA A 129 -22.69 10.67 -13.86
N PRO A 130 -22.14 11.75 -14.42
CA PRO A 130 -22.60 12.30 -15.69
C PRO A 130 -22.61 11.24 -16.81
N GLU A 131 -23.53 11.34 -17.77
CA GLU A 131 -23.71 10.34 -18.84
C GLU A 131 -22.45 10.11 -19.69
N GLU A 132 -21.68 11.17 -19.99
CA GLU A 132 -20.41 11.08 -20.71
C GLU A 132 -19.38 10.26 -19.93
N ALA A 133 -19.31 10.44 -18.62
CA ALA A 133 -18.45 9.64 -17.75
C ALA A 133 -18.88 8.16 -17.73
N ALA A 134 -20.16 7.85 -17.79
CA ALA A 134 -20.68 6.49 -17.83
C ALA A 134 -20.22 5.74 -19.10
N ASN A 135 -20.20 6.42 -20.26
CA ASN A 135 -19.74 5.84 -21.52
C ASN A 135 -18.23 5.53 -21.50
N LEU A 136 -17.42 6.42 -20.92
CA LEU A 136 -15.97 6.19 -20.76
C LEU A 136 -15.69 5.01 -19.83
N LEU A 137 -16.44 4.91 -18.73
CA LEU A 137 -16.34 3.78 -17.82
C LEU A 137 -16.74 2.45 -18.49
N ALA A 138 -17.80 2.46 -19.29
CA ALA A 138 -18.24 1.27 -20.04
C ALA A 138 -17.19 0.84 -21.07
N ALA A 139 -16.59 1.79 -21.81
CA ALA A 139 -15.52 1.47 -22.76
C ALA A 139 -14.29 0.86 -22.07
N ALA A 140 -13.92 1.37 -20.89
CA ALA A 140 -12.84 0.82 -20.09
C ALA A 140 -13.15 -0.61 -19.62
N ARG A 141 -14.37 -0.87 -19.12
CA ARG A 141 -14.79 -2.21 -18.72
C ARG A 141 -14.82 -3.19 -19.88
N SER A 142 -15.27 -2.75 -21.07
CA SER A 142 -15.24 -3.57 -22.26
C SER A 142 -13.84 -4.04 -22.60
N TRP A 143 -12.85 -3.13 -22.63
CA TRP A 143 -11.46 -3.48 -22.85
C TRP A 143 -10.92 -4.47 -21.79
N LEU A 144 -11.21 -4.23 -20.51
CA LEU A 144 -10.80 -5.13 -19.43
C LEU A 144 -11.46 -6.52 -19.55
N CYS A 145 -12.69 -6.60 -20.03
CA CYS A 145 -13.35 -7.86 -20.33
C CYS A 145 -12.71 -8.62 -21.50
N ASP A 146 -12.25 -7.88 -22.52
CA ASP A 146 -11.56 -8.48 -23.66
C ASP A 146 -10.19 -9.06 -23.26
N LEU A 147 -9.49 -8.40 -22.32
CA LEU A 147 -8.29 -8.97 -21.69
C LEU A 147 -8.58 -10.30 -21.00
N ALA A 148 -9.65 -10.37 -20.19
CA ALA A 148 -10.02 -11.60 -19.48
C ALA A 148 -10.48 -12.73 -20.44
N ARG A 149 -11.12 -12.37 -21.55
CA ARG A 149 -11.51 -13.34 -22.60
C ARG A 149 -10.29 -13.89 -23.32
N GLY A 150 -9.36 -13.01 -23.74
CA GLY A 150 -8.13 -13.41 -24.44
C GLY A 150 -7.13 -14.13 -23.54
N GLY A 151 -7.12 -13.79 -22.27
CA GLY A 151 -6.17 -14.26 -21.26
C GLY A 151 -4.77 -13.67 -21.43
N TRP A 152 -3.95 -13.85 -20.40
CA TRP A 152 -2.59 -13.26 -20.40
C TRP A 152 -1.67 -13.88 -21.45
N ARG A 153 -1.88 -15.14 -21.80
CA ARG A 153 -1.15 -15.81 -22.89
C ARG A 153 -1.62 -15.35 -24.27
N GLY A 154 -2.86 -14.86 -24.37
CA GLY A 154 -3.42 -14.33 -25.62
C GLY A 154 -3.15 -12.85 -25.87
N LEU A 155 -2.37 -12.19 -25.00
CA LEU A 155 -2.03 -10.77 -25.18
C LEU A 155 -1.22 -10.55 -26.44
N ASP A 156 -1.68 -9.61 -27.27
CA ASP A 156 -0.97 -9.06 -28.41
C ASP A 156 -1.01 -7.52 -28.38
N HIS A 157 -0.25 -6.89 -29.27
CA HIS A 157 -0.17 -5.42 -29.32
C HIS A 157 -1.49 -4.75 -29.71
N GLU A 158 -2.36 -5.41 -30.49
CA GLU A 158 -3.66 -4.88 -30.90
C GLU A 158 -4.62 -4.81 -29.72
N LEU A 159 -4.74 -5.92 -28.96
CA LEU A 159 -5.56 -5.98 -27.77
C LEU A 159 -5.12 -4.96 -26.72
N VAL A 160 -3.82 -4.83 -26.47
CA VAL A 160 -3.29 -3.86 -25.50
C VAL A 160 -3.48 -2.42 -25.96
N ALA A 161 -3.28 -2.12 -27.25
CA ALA A 161 -3.48 -0.78 -27.82
C ALA A 161 -4.93 -0.30 -27.71
N GLY A 162 -5.90 -1.20 -27.53
CA GLY A 162 -7.30 -0.86 -27.28
C GLY A 162 -7.54 0.03 -26.06
N ALA A 163 -6.60 0.08 -25.09
CA ALA A 163 -6.66 0.99 -23.95
C ALA A 163 -6.46 2.47 -24.35
N ALA A 164 -5.61 2.73 -25.35
CA ALA A 164 -5.13 4.08 -25.66
C ALA A 164 -6.25 5.11 -25.91
N PRO A 165 -7.28 4.83 -26.76
CA PRO A 165 -8.36 5.79 -27.01
C PRO A 165 -9.19 6.06 -25.75
N VAL A 166 -9.39 5.05 -24.88
CA VAL A 166 -10.13 5.19 -23.63
C VAL A 166 -9.35 6.08 -22.65
N VAL A 167 -8.07 5.81 -22.46
CA VAL A 167 -7.17 6.61 -21.60
C VAL A 167 -7.12 8.05 -22.08
N ALA A 168 -6.94 8.27 -23.39
CA ALA A 168 -6.88 9.61 -23.98
C ALA A 168 -8.18 10.41 -23.75
N ALA A 169 -9.33 9.75 -23.81
CA ALA A 169 -10.62 10.37 -23.57
C ALA A 169 -10.89 10.66 -22.06
N MET A 170 -10.34 9.85 -21.15
CA MET A 170 -10.48 10.01 -19.71
C MET A 170 -9.56 11.08 -19.10
N LEU A 171 -8.35 11.29 -19.66
CA LEU A 171 -7.33 12.20 -19.10
C LEU A 171 -7.78 13.67 -18.95
N PRO A 172 -8.53 14.27 -19.88
CA PRO A 172 -9.03 15.64 -19.74
C PRO A 172 -9.97 15.81 -18.55
N GLU A 173 -10.72 14.76 -18.18
CA GLU A 173 -11.71 14.78 -17.12
C GLU A 173 -11.05 14.68 -15.73
N PRO A 174 -11.10 15.73 -14.88
CA PRO A 174 -10.41 15.75 -13.59
C PRO A 174 -10.78 14.56 -12.69
N GLY A 175 -12.06 14.17 -12.65
CA GLY A 175 -12.57 13.05 -11.85
C GLY A 175 -12.15 11.66 -12.38
N MET A 176 -11.64 11.59 -13.63
CA MET A 176 -11.22 10.33 -14.28
C MET A 176 -9.71 10.14 -14.32
N ARG A 177 -8.90 11.16 -14.02
CA ARG A 177 -7.43 11.11 -14.18
C ARG A 177 -6.76 9.98 -13.42
N ARG A 178 -7.22 9.67 -12.19
CA ARG A 178 -6.67 8.55 -11.42
C ARG A 178 -6.96 7.21 -12.09
N ARG A 179 -8.17 7.03 -12.62
CA ARG A 179 -8.59 5.84 -13.37
C ARG A 179 -7.83 5.73 -14.69
N ALA A 180 -7.69 6.84 -15.42
CA ALA A 180 -6.89 6.90 -16.64
C ALA A 180 -5.43 6.50 -16.37
N ALA A 181 -4.80 7.03 -15.32
CA ALA A 181 -3.43 6.68 -14.93
C ALA A 181 -3.28 5.19 -14.57
N LEU A 182 -4.29 4.60 -13.90
CA LEU A 182 -4.28 3.17 -13.60
C LEU A 182 -4.34 2.32 -14.89
N LEU A 183 -5.24 2.67 -15.81
CA LEU A 183 -5.38 1.96 -17.09
C LEU A 183 -4.12 2.12 -17.95
N ASP A 184 -3.57 3.32 -18.02
CA ASP A 184 -2.34 3.62 -18.78
C ASP A 184 -1.15 2.83 -18.24
N GLY A 185 -0.96 2.84 -16.92
CA GLY A 185 0.10 2.06 -16.27
C GLY A 185 -0.05 0.55 -16.50
N PHE A 186 -1.27 0.03 -16.40
CA PHE A 186 -1.54 -1.38 -16.67
C PHE A 186 -1.31 -1.73 -18.16
N ALA A 187 -1.83 -0.92 -19.08
CA ALA A 187 -1.60 -1.11 -20.52
C ALA A 187 -0.11 -1.04 -20.89
N ALA A 188 0.65 -0.11 -20.29
CA ALA A 188 2.10 -0.01 -20.51
C ALA A 188 2.85 -1.26 -20.03
N GLU A 189 2.47 -1.83 -18.88
CA GLU A 189 3.05 -3.08 -18.37
C GLU A 189 2.74 -4.26 -19.28
N LEU A 190 1.48 -4.37 -19.74
CA LEU A 190 1.09 -5.39 -20.71
C LEU A 190 1.81 -5.23 -22.05
N ALA A 191 1.94 -4.00 -22.56
CA ALA A 191 2.65 -3.72 -23.82
C ALA A 191 4.13 -4.13 -23.75
N ALA A 192 4.80 -3.87 -22.63
CA ALA A 192 6.18 -4.30 -22.41
C ALA A 192 6.34 -5.83 -22.36
N SER A 193 5.23 -6.55 -22.17
CA SER A 193 5.18 -8.01 -22.03
C SER A 193 4.61 -8.70 -23.27
N CYS A 194 4.26 -7.96 -24.34
CA CYS A 194 3.74 -8.54 -25.59
C CYS A 194 4.86 -9.12 -26.47
N PRO A 195 4.58 -10.25 -27.15
CA PRO A 195 3.36 -11.05 -27.10
C PRO A 195 3.33 -12.00 -25.89
N GLY A 196 2.17 -12.11 -25.23
CA GLY A 196 1.99 -12.91 -24.00
C GLY A 196 2.32 -14.40 -24.17
N ALA A 197 2.13 -14.93 -25.37
CA ALA A 197 2.46 -16.33 -25.69
C ALA A 197 3.94 -16.67 -25.55
N THR A 198 4.82 -15.67 -25.63
CA THR A 198 6.29 -15.86 -25.53
C THR A 198 6.87 -15.62 -24.16
N LEU A 199 6.04 -15.21 -23.19
CA LEU A 199 6.50 -14.99 -21.83
C LEU A 199 6.92 -16.31 -21.18
N GLU A 200 8.12 -16.36 -20.66
CA GLU A 200 8.61 -17.48 -19.87
C GLU A 200 7.78 -17.60 -18.57
N ARG A 201 7.57 -16.48 -17.89
CA ARG A 201 6.79 -16.37 -16.65
C ARG A 201 5.77 -15.23 -16.78
N VAL A 202 4.51 -15.54 -16.47
CA VAL A 202 3.43 -14.55 -16.39
C VAL A 202 3.35 -14.05 -14.94
N PRO A 203 3.29 -12.75 -14.66
CA PRO A 203 3.09 -12.22 -13.32
C PRO A 203 1.59 -12.32 -12.93
N VAL A 204 1.10 -13.55 -12.76
CA VAL A 204 -0.31 -13.94 -12.69
C VAL A 204 -1.08 -13.11 -11.67
N ARG A 205 -0.64 -13.16 -10.40
CA ARG A 205 -1.32 -12.46 -9.30
C ARG A 205 -1.32 -10.94 -9.51
N ARG A 206 -0.18 -10.36 -9.91
CA ARG A 206 -0.08 -8.92 -10.15
C ARG A 206 -1.03 -8.42 -11.23
N TRP A 207 -1.14 -9.16 -12.35
CA TRP A 207 -2.04 -8.75 -13.43
C TRP A 207 -3.49 -8.98 -13.08
N ALA A 208 -3.81 -10.05 -12.35
CA ALA A 208 -5.15 -10.27 -11.83
C ALA A 208 -5.56 -9.19 -10.80
N ASP A 209 -4.65 -8.72 -9.95
CA ASP A 209 -4.89 -7.62 -9.02
C ASP A 209 -5.16 -6.30 -9.75
N LEU A 210 -4.33 -5.94 -10.73
CA LEU A 210 -4.51 -4.73 -11.54
C LEU A 210 -5.83 -4.79 -12.32
N TRP A 211 -6.12 -5.93 -12.94
CA TRP A 211 -7.35 -6.16 -13.69
C TRP A 211 -8.59 -6.06 -12.82
N SER A 212 -8.63 -6.79 -11.70
CA SER A 212 -9.78 -6.78 -10.77
C SER A 212 -10.04 -5.38 -10.25
N ARG A 213 -8.97 -4.70 -9.78
CA ARG A 213 -9.05 -3.34 -9.27
C ARG A 213 -9.52 -2.35 -10.35
N ALA A 214 -8.94 -2.41 -11.54
CA ALA A 214 -9.34 -1.55 -12.65
C ALA A 214 -10.81 -1.78 -13.00
N LEU A 215 -11.24 -3.03 -13.15
CA LEU A 215 -12.60 -3.37 -13.51
C LEU A 215 -13.62 -2.84 -12.49
N LEU A 216 -13.36 -3.01 -11.19
CA LEU A 216 -14.23 -2.54 -10.12
C LEU A 216 -14.26 -1.01 -10.00
N LEU A 217 -13.14 -0.33 -10.20
CA LEU A 217 -13.09 1.14 -10.22
C LEU A 217 -13.80 1.76 -11.43
N MET A 218 -14.04 0.98 -12.48
CA MET A 218 -14.82 1.42 -13.65
C MET A 218 -16.33 1.19 -13.46
N VAL A 219 -16.79 0.61 -12.37
CA VAL A 219 -18.22 0.55 -12.03
C VAL A 219 -18.69 1.96 -11.65
N PRO A 220 -19.84 2.44 -12.18
CA PRO A 220 -20.40 3.73 -11.76
C PRO A 220 -20.65 3.77 -10.25
N GLY A 221 -20.28 4.87 -9.61
CA GLY A 221 -20.42 5.02 -8.16
C GLY A 221 -19.26 4.44 -7.32
N SER A 222 -18.32 3.72 -7.91
CA SER A 222 -17.12 3.20 -7.22
C SER A 222 -16.00 4.25 -7.06
N ALA A 223 -16.33 5.53 -7.10
CA ALA A 223 -15.34 6.59 -6.96
C ALA A 223 -14.56 6.41 -5.64
N GLY A 224 -13.24 6.32 -5.75
CA GLY A 224 -12.38 6.25 -4.60
C GLY A 224 -12.54 7.44 -3.66
N ALA A 225 -12.29 7.21 -2.40
CA ALA A 225 -12.50 8.14 -1.31
C ALA A 225 -11.88 9.51 -1.56
N GLY A 226 -12.76 10.51 -1.63
CA GLY A 226 -12.39 11.88 -1.31
C GLY A 226 -12.28 12.05 0.21
N ALA A 227 -12.03 13.27 0.67
CA ALA A 227 -12.13 13.59 2.08
C ALA A 227 -13.55 13.30 2.57
N VAL A 228 -13.67 12.54 3.67
CA VAL A 228 -14.94 12.27 4.35
C VAL A 228 -15.16 13.23 5.53
N GLY A 229 -14.12 13.99 5.90
CA GLY A 229 -14.16 14.93 7.01
C GLY A 229 -12.84 15.70 7.13
N THR A 230 -12.71 16.39 8.25
CA THR A 230 -11.47 17.09 8.62
C THR A 230 -11.05 16.72 10.04
N VAL A 231 -9.74 16.83 10.30
CA VAL A 231 -9.17 16.60 11.64
C VAL A 231 -8.35 17.82 12.08
N THR A 232 -8.41 18.09 13.38
CA THR A 232 -7.59 19.10 14.05
C THR A 232 -6.92 18.45 15.23
N GLY A 233 -5.60 18.66 15.38
CA GLY A 233 -4.85 18.05 16.46
C GLY A 233 -3.36 18.05 16.24
N ARG A 234 -2.66 17.26 17.05
CA ARG A 234 -1.21 17.10 17.01
C ARG A 234 -0.83 15.78 16.34
N LEU A 235 -0.10 15.86 15.26
CA LEU A 235 0.44 14.72 14.53
C LEU A 235 1.81 14.36 15.10
N LEU A 236 1.98 13.13 15.56
CA LEU A 236 3.20 12.59 16.14
C LEU A 236 3.79 11.54 15.17
N PRO A 237 4.81 11.87 14.39
CA PRO A 237 5.40 10.94 13.43
C PRO A 237 6.02 9.73 14.11
N LEU A 238 5.72 8.53 13.60
CA LEU A 238 6.34 7.26 13.97
C LEU A 238 7.51 6.92 13.04
N GLY A 239 7.41 7.31 11.77
CA GLY A 239 8.41 7.09 10.76
C GLY A 239 7.90 7.32 9.35
N VAL A 240 8.75 7.12 8.37
CA VAL A 240 8.42 7.31 6.96
C VAL A 240 8.75 6.07 6.14
N ASP A 241 7.78 5.63 5.35
CA ASP A 241 7.95 4.64 4.28
C ASP A 241 8.22 5.38 2.97
N VAL A 242 9.35 5.11 2.33
CA VAL A 242 9.73 5.73 1.07
C VAL A 242 9.58 4.71 -0.05
N GLN A 243 8.64 4.96 -0.91
CA GLN A 243 8.33 4.12 -2.07
C GLN A 243 8.94 4.75 -3.31
N GLU A 244 9.90 4.06 -3.89
CA GLU A 244 10.62 4.52 -5.08
C GLU A 244 10.21 3.72 -6.30
N HIS A 245 9.75 4.43 -7.33
CA HIS A 245 9.50 3.89 -8.66
C HIS A 245 10.42 4.57 -9.67
N ALA A 246 10.58 4.00 -10.87
CA ALA A 246 11.43 4.56 -11.91
C ALA A 246 11.07 6.02 -12.26
N THR A 247 9.78 6.37 -12.22
CA THR A 247 9.26 7.68 -12.66
C THR A 247 8.65 8.53 -11.54
N ALA A 248 8.59 8.00 -10.32
CA ALA A 248 7.95 8.68 -9.18
C ALA A 248 8.59 8.27 -7.86
N VAL A 249 8.49 9.12 -6.87
CA VAL A 249 8.80 8.81 -5.47
C VAL A 249 7.65 9.28 -4.60
N GLN A 250 7.32 8.47 -3.60
CA GLN A 250 6.36 8.81 -2.56
C GLN A 250 6.99 8.60 -1.20
N ALA A 251 6.84 9.58 -0.30
CA ALA A 251 7.11 9.42 1.12
C ALA A 251 5.77 9.38 1.85
N GLN A 252 5.50 8.28 2.55
CA GLN A 252 4.31 8.10 3.38
C GLN A 252 4.73 8.13 4.84
N VAL A 253 4.32 9.17 5.54
CA VAL A 253 4.54 9.34 6.98
C VAL A 253 3.45 8.60 7.72
N HIS A 254 3.84 7.65 8.58
CA HIS A 254 2.96 6.99 9.54
C HIS A 254 3.03 7.75 10.86
N ALA A 255 1.89 8.05 11.46
CA ALA A 255 1.82 8.89 12.65
C ALA A 255 0.65 8.52 13.55
N VAL A 256 0.74 8.96 14.80
CA VAL A 256 -0.40 9.03 15.72
C VAL A 256 -0.94 10.45 15.70
N LEU A 257 -2.24 10.60 15.48
CA LEU A 257 -2.95 11.86 15.64
C LEU A 257 -3.58 11.92 17.03
N GLU A 258 -3.20 12.93 17.83
CA GLU A 258 -3.88 13.34 19.05
C GLU A 258 -4.94 14.39 18.70
N PRO A 259 -6.25 14.11 18.83
CA PRO A 259 -7.27 15.10 18.54
C PRO A 259 -7.23 16.29 19.51
N ALA A 260 -7.38 17.53 19.01
CA ALA A 260 -7.32 18.75 19.82
C ALA A 260 -8.41 18.83 20.92
N GLY A 261 -9.54 18.17 20.72
CA GLY A 261 -10.65 18.10 21.69
C GLY A 261 -10.48 17.02 22.76
N GLY A 262 -9.34 16.30 22.79
CA GLY A 262 -9.19 15.06 23.54
C GLY A 262 -9.88 13.89 22.84
N GLY A 263 -9.67 12.70 23.31
CA GLY A 263 -10.25 11.49 22.71
C GLY A 263 -9.19 10.43 22.46
N VAL A 264 -9.62 9.34 21.81
CA VAL A 264 -8.73 8.23 21.50
C VAL A 264 -7.76 8.64 20.40
N PRO A 265 -6.45 8.40 20.56
CA PRO A 265 -5.47 8.60 19.51
C PRO A 265 -5.81 7.77 18.28
N ARG A 266 -5.47 8.28 17.08
CA ARG A 266 -5.76 7.60 15.82
C ARG A 266 -4.49 7.37 15.02
N LEU A 267 -4.37 6.19 14.42
CA LEU A 267 -3.37 5.95 13.40
C LEU A 267 -3.76 6.64 12.12
N VAL A 268 -2.88 7.47 11.59
CA VAL A 268 -3.09 8.22 10.36
C VAL A 268 -1.85 8.13 9.47
N ARG A 269 -2.05 8.40 8.19
CA ARG A 269 -0.96 8.45 7.21
C ARG A 269 -1.05 9.77 6.44
N ALA A 270 0.12 10.32 6.12
CA ALA A 270 0.20 11.48 5.24
C ALA A 270 1.22 11.20 4.15
N SER A 271 0.82 11.34 2.90
CA SER A 271 1.68 11.01 1.76
C SER A 271 2.00 12.26 0.95
N VAL A 272 3.27 12.39 0.57
CA VAL A 272 3.74 13.36 -0.40
C VAL A 272 4.46 12.64 -1.53
N SER A 273 4.23 13.06 -2.76
CA SER A 273 4.83 12.41 -3.92
C SER A 273 5.34 13.44 -4.93
N ALA A 274 6.32 13.04 -5.70
CA ALA A 274 6.88 13.83 -6.79
C ALA A 274 7.23 12.94 -7.99
N PRO A 275 7.11 13.45 -9.22
CA PRO A 275 7.72 12.79 -10.37
C PRO A 275 9.23 12.81 -10.22
N LYS A 276 9.89 11.74 -10.65
CA LYS A 276 11.32 11.55 -10.50
C LYS A 276 11.95 11.08 -11.81
N PRO A 277 13.11 11.64 -12.20
CA PRO A 277 13.98 10.99 -13.17
C PRO A 277 14.56 9.69 -12.58
N ASP A 278 14.75 8.67 -13.40
CA ASP A 278 15.35 7.39 -13.01
C ASP A 278 16.75 7.51 -12.38
N THR A 279 17.51 8.54 -12.80
CA THR A 279 18.85 8.83 -12.30
C THR A 279 18.92 9.46 -10.91
N VAL A 280 17.77 9.90 -10.33
CA VAL A 280 17.71 10.46 -8.98
C VAL A 280 17.36 9.34 -8.01
N VAL A 281 18.31 8.99 -7.15
CA VAL A 281 18.20 7.90 -6.16
C VAL A 281 18.78 8.34 -4.80
N GLY A 282 18.56 7.54 -3.77
CA GLY A 282 19.11 7.75 -2.44
C GLY A 282 18.68 9.10 -1.84
N ALA A 283 19.59 9.84 -1.20
CA ALA A 283 19.29 11.12 -0.56
C ALA A 283 18.78 12.20 -1.53
N GLY A 284 19.03 12.05 -2.83
CA GLY A 284 18.49 12.95 -3.85
C GLY A 284 16.97 12.97 -3.96
N LEU A 285 16.30 11.91 -3.50
CA LEU A 285 14.84 11.82 -3.46
C LEU A 285 14.23 12.93 -2.61
N TRP A 286 14.87 13.28 -1.50
CA TRP A 286 14.40 14.33 -0.61
C TRP A 286 14.37 15.70 -1.27
N GLN A 287 15.30 15.99 -2.20
CA GLN A 287 15.30 17.25 -2.96
C GLN A 287 14.07 17.41 -3.85
N LEU A 288 13.54 16.29 -4.39
CA LEU A 288 12.31 16.29 -5.19
C LEU A 288 11.07 16.50 -4.31
N LEU A 289 11.11 16.00 -3.07
CA LEU A 289 10.00 16.06 -2.11
C LEU A 289 9.99 17.32 -1.25
N ARG A 290 11.10 18.08 -1.17
CA ARG A 290 11.26 19.30 -0.35
C ARG A 290 10.22 20.41 -0.54
N PRO A 291 9.55 20.58 -1.69
CA PRO A 291 8.44 21.53 -1.77
C PRO A 291 7.27 21.23 -0.79
N ARG A 292 7.27 20.10 -0.12
CA ARG A 292 6.28 19.66 0.89
C ARG A 292 6.91 19.66 2.29
N MET A 293 7.53 20.76 2.66
CA MET A 293 8.49 20.88 3.77
C MET A 293 7.89 20.73 5.17
N SER A 294 6.63 21.15 5.42
CA SER A 294 6.10 21.13 6.79
C SER A 294 6.01 19.70 7.34
N LEU A 295 5.51 18.74 6.55
CA LEU A 295 5.43 17.34 6.96
C LEU A 295 6.81 16.70 7.08
N LEU A 296 7.61 16.78 6.01
CA LEU A 296 8.91 16.12 5.95
C LEU A 296 9.96 16.80 6.84
N GLY A 297 9.83 18.12 7.04
CA GLY A 297 10.62 18.87 8.02
C GLY A 297 10.37 18.38 9.45
N ALA A 298 9.11 18.21 9.83
CA ALA A 298 8.75 17.66 11.14
C ALA A 298 9.36 16.26 11.37
N VAL A 299 9.28 15.37 10.35
CA VAL A 299 9.91 14.05 10.44
C VAL A 299 11.43 14.14 10.59
N GLY A 300 12.09 14.93 9.72
CA GLY A 300 13.56 15.06 9.71
C GLY A 300 14.12 15.70 10.97
N GLU A 301 13.37 16.60 11.61
CA GLU A 301 13.77 17.31 12.83
C GLU A 301 13.31 16.61 14.12
N GLY A 302 12.60 15.49 14.04
CA GLY A 302 12.03 14.83 15.22
C GLY A 302 11.02 15.71 15.96
N ARG A 303 10.07 16.28 15.23
CA ARG A 303 9.05 17.20 15.76
C ARG A 303 7.65 16.74 15.43
N SER A 304 6.68 17.19 16.21
CA SER A 304 5.27 17.06 15.89
C SER A 304 4.85 18.03 14.77
N ALA A 305 3.69 17.82 14.18
CA ALA A 305 3.02 18.82 13.36
C ALA A 305 1.63 19.11 13.92
N GLU A 306 1.31 20.38 14.08
CA GLU A 306 -0.03 20.84 14.43
C GLU A 306 -0.84 20.96 13.15
N VAL A 307 -1.99 20.30 13.07
CA VAL A 307 -2.91 20.33 11.92
C VAL A 307 -4.23 20.94 12.31
N GLU A 308 -4.79 21.78 11.44
CA GLU A 308 -6.06 22.46 11.66
C GLU A 308 -6.98 22.24 10.47
N ALA A 309 -8.13 21.60 10.71
CA ALA A 309 -9.10 21.23 9.69
C ALA A 309 -8.49 20.48 8.49
N MET A 310 -7.47 19.66 8.70
CA MET A 310 -6.81 18.87 7.67
C MET A 310 -7.79 17.85 7.09
N PRO A 311 -8.03 17.82 5.77
CA PRO A 311 -8.92 16.82 5.17
C PRO A 311 -8.40 15.41 5.37
N VAL A 312 -9.29 14.47 5.71
CA VAL A 312 -8.96 13.06 5.99
C VAL A 312 -9.90 12.16 5.20
N THR A 313 -9.35 11.07 4.66
CA THR A 313 -10.12 9.99 4.03
C THR A 313 -10.69 9.02 5.08
N ALA A 314 -11.59 8.14 4.65
CA ALA A 314 -12.12 7.10 5.53
C ALA A 314 -11.04 6.16 6.08
N GLU A 315 -9.95 5.96 5.31
CA GLU A 315 -8.82 5.11 5.67
C GLU A 315 -7.78 5.81 6.57
N GLY A 316 -8.05 7.02 7.01
CA GLY A 316 -7.13 7.80 7.84
C GLY A 316 -5.96 8.43 7.06
N ASP A 317 -6.05 8.52 5.74
CA ASP A 317 -5.08 9.24 4.94
C ASP A 317 -5.36 10.74 5.01
N LEU A 318 -4.41 11.52 5.51
CA LEU A 318 -4.47 12.97 5.51
C LEU A 318 -4.17 13.50 4.10
N LEU A 319 -5.09 14.23 3.52
CA LEU A 319 -4.89 14.96 2.26
C LEU A 319 -4.08 16.21 2.55
N TRP A 320 -2.77 16.06 2.57
CA TRP A 320 -1.85 17.05 3.11
C TRP A 320 -1.91 18.40 2.40
N ASP A 321 -2.15 19.45 3.17
CA ASP A 321 -2.05 20.85 2.76
C ASP A 321 -1.14 21.60 3.76
N ASP A 322 -0.02 22.14 3.26
CA ASP A 322 0.94 22.89 4.07
C ASP A 322 0.34 24.16 4.71
N ALA A 323 -0.74 24.72 4.12
CA ALA A 323 -1.44 25.87 4.68
C ALA A 323 -2.21 25.53 5.97
N LEU A 324 -2.54 24.25 6.17
CA LEU A 324 -3.29 23.74 7.33
C LEU A 324 -2.38 23.06 8.36
N ALA A 325 -1.07 23.19 8.21
CA ALA A 325 -0.10 22.53 9.08
C ALA A 325 0.99 23.49 9.58
N ARG A 326 1.45 23.27 10.81
CA ARG A 326 2.58 23.99 11.42
C ARG A 326 3.49 22.99 12.12
N THR A 327 4.80 23.22 12.07
CA THR A 327 5.77 22.46 12.88
C THR A 327 5.51 22.73 14.36
N GLY A 328 5.36 21.66 15.14
CA GLY A 328 5.07 21.70 16.57
C GLY A 328 6.32 21.50 17.44
N GLU A 329 6.14 20.99 18.64
CA GLU A 329 7.19 20.71 19.63
C GLU A 329 8.03 19.50 19.24
N PRO A 330 9.23 19.31 19.83
CA PRO A 330 9.99 18.08 19.68
C PRO A 330 9.15 16.86 20.04
N ALA A 331 9.22 15.82 19.21
CA ALA A 331 8.49 14.58 19.37
C ALA A 331 9.43 13.40 19.12
N ASP A 332 9.43 12.45 20.05
CA ASP A 332 10.19 11.22 19.95
C ASP A 332 9.29 10.06 19.50
N ALA A 333 9.64 9.43 18.39
CA ALA A 333 8.83 8.34 17.82
C ALA A 333 8.70 7.14 18.76
N PHE A 334 9.75 6.81 19.52
CA PHE A 334 9.74 5.68 20.46
C PHE A 334 8.93 6.01 21.71
N ALA A 335 9.06 7.22 22.25
CA ALA A 335 8.22 7.66 23.36
C ALA A 335 6.74 7.67 22.96
N THR A 336 6.43 8.17 21.76
CA THR A 336 5.07 8.13 21.20
C THR A 336 4.57 6.68 21.06
N ALA A 337 5.40 5.80 20.48
CA ALA A 337 5.01 4.41 20.27
C ALA A 337 4.76 3.67 21.59
N ARG A 338 5.62 3.86 22.60
CA ARG A 338 5.48 3.22 23.92
C ARG A 338 4.20 3.64 24.66
N VAL A 339 3.77 4.89 24.49
CA VAL A 339 2.64 5.44 25.26
C VAL A 339 1.33 5.32 24.50
N MET A 340 1.33 5.48 23.20
CA MET A 340 0.09 5.73 22.44
C MET A 340 -0.23 4.65 21.41
N LEU A 341 0.76 3.90 20.92
CA LEU A 341 0.55 3.04 19.75
C LEU A 341 -0.43 1.89 20.00
N SER A 342 -0.39 1.30 21.21
CA SER A 342 -1.32 0.23 21.59
C SER A 342 -2.76 0.71 21.83
N ALA A 343 -2.92 2.00 22.18
CA ALA A 343 -4.24 2.60 22.41
C ALA A 343 -4.80 3.31 21.18
N ALA A 344 -3.98 3.49 20.13
CA ALA A 344 -4.40 4.19 18.95
C ALA A 344 -5.28 3.31 18.06
N THR A 345 -6.43 3.83 17.64
CA THR A 345 -7.32 3.13 16.73
C THR A 345 -6.87 3.29 15.29
N ALA A 346 -6.98 2.21 14.50
CA ALA A 346 -6.74 2.25 13.07
C ALA A 346 -8.04 2.59 12.33
N ALA A 347 -7.95 3.42 11.30
CA ALA A 347 -9.07 3.63 10.40
C ALA A 347 -9.37 2.37 9.60
N ARG A 348 -10.64 2.17 9.21
CA ARG A 348 -11.03 1.05 8.36
C ARG A 348 -10.43 1.23 6.96
N VAL A 349 -9.99 0.13 6.39
CA VAL A 349 -9.51 0.10 5.01
C VAL A 349 -10.70 -0.03 4.05
N GLU A 350 -10.74 0.78 3.00
CA GLU A 350 -11.76 0.69 1.94
C GLU A 350 -11.78 -0.71 1.29
N PRO A 351 -12.94 -1.23 0.88
CA PRO A 351 -13.06 -2.58 0.36
C PRO A 351 -12.08 -2.94 -0.74
N LEU A 352 -11.81 -2.02 -1.67
CA LEU A 352 -10.85 -2.24 -2.76
C LEU A 352 -9.38 -2.16 -2.33
N ASP A 353 -9.10 -1.67 -1.12
CA ASP A 353 -7.76 -1.58 -0.55
C ASP A 353 -7.48 -2.71 0.46
N ARG A 354 -8.51 -3.49 0.83
CA ARG A 354 -8.36 -4.69 1.66
C ARG A 354 -7.71 -5.80 0.85
N HIS A 355 -6.41 -5.82 0.89
CA HIS A 355 -5.57 -6.80 0.19
C HIS A 355 -4.37 -7.16 1.04
N PRO A 356 -4.00 -8.44 1.20
CA PRO A 356 -2.89 -8.85 2.06
C PRO A 356 -1.58 -8.09 1.81
N VAL A 357 -1.24 -7.87 0.55
CA VAL A 357 -0.02 -7.14 0.14
C VAL A 357 0.00 -5.68 0.59
N ARG A 358 -1.14 -5.10 0.97
CA ARG A 358 -1.29 -3.71 1.42
C ARG A 358 -1.23 -3.57 2.93
N ILE A 359 -1.14 -4.66 3.66
CA ILE A 359 -0.96 -4.64 5.11
C ILE A 359 0.31 -3.86 5.43
N ALA A 360 0.18 -2.82 6.24
CA ALA A 360 1.26 -1.96 6.69
C ALA A 360 0.87 -1.36 8.06
N VAL A 361 0.92 -2.19 9.08
CA VAL A 361 0.43 -1.85 10.43
C VAL A 361 1.61 -1.40 11.29
N PRO A 362 1.60 -0.15 11.81
CA PRO A 362 2.66 0.33 12.70
C PRO A 362 2.69 -0.46 14.00
N VAL A 363 3.89 -0.91 14.38
CA VAL A 363 4.15 -1.65 15.62
C VAL A 363 5.44 -1.18 16.28
N LEU A 364 5.53 -1.39 17.59
CA LEU A 364 6.75 -1.24 18.37
C LEU A 364 7.21 -2.62 18.84
N LEU A 365 8.47 -2.92 18.56
CA LEU A 365 9.16 -4.13 19.02
C LEU A 365 10.29 -3.75 19.98
N GLU A 366 10.32 -4.41 21.12
CA GLU A 366 11.36 -4.27 22.12
C GLU A 366 11.74 -5.64 22.70
N GLY A 367 12.95 -5.75 23.22
CA GLY A 367 13.39 -6.96 23.90
C GLY A 367 13.64 -8.15 22.95
N TYR A 368 13.82 -7.91 21.68
CA TYR A 368 14.19 -8.94 20.70
C TYR A 368 15.70 -9.15 20.65
N ALA A 369 16.12 -10.27 20.08
CA ALA A 369 17.48 -10.51 19.66
C ALA A 369 17.55 -10.50 18.12
N ALA A 370 18.39 -9.62 17.56
CA ALA A 370 18.64 -9.65 16.12
C ALA A 370 19.43 -10.91 15.73
N ARG A 371 19.02 -11.57 14.66
CA ARG A 371 19.65 -12.74 14.06
C ARG A 371 19.94 -12.42 12.61
N ASP A 372 21.19 -12.54 12.21
CA ASP A 372 21.63 -12.41 10.83
C ASP A 372 22.09 -13.78 10.36
N GLY A 373 21.48 -14.35 9.33
CA GLY A 373 21.67 -15.71 8.85
C GLY A 373 21.62 -15.80 7.32
N GLU A 374 21.65 -17.02 6.81
CA GLU A 374 21.59 -17.29 5.36
C GLU A 374 20.29 -16.78 4.72
N ASP A 375 19.18 -16.80 5.46
CA ASP A 375 17.86 -16.31 5.02
C ASP A 375 17.66 -14.80 5.23
N GLY A 376 18.70 -14.07 5.67
CA GLY A 376 18.68 -12.65 5.94
C GLY A 376 18.49 -12.29 7.42
N LEU A 377 18.16 -11.02 7.67
CA LEU A 377 17.99 -10.48 9.01
C LEU A 377 16.61 -10.85 9.57
N ALA A 378 16.58 -11.33 10.82
CA ALA A 378 15.34 -11.59 11.56
C ALA A 378 15.45 -11.12 13.00
N PHE A 379 14.29 -10.83 13.62
CA PHE A 379 14.17 -10.57 15.04
C PHE A 379 13.60 -11.78 15.76
N GLU A 380 14.30 -12.26 16.76
CA GLU A 380 13.79 -13.30 17.65
C GLU A 380 12.97 -12.66 18.76
N VAL A 381 11.65 -12.84 18.68
CA VAL A 381 10.65 -12.31 19.64
C VAL A 381 9.95 -13.49 20.31
N ALA A 382 10.03 -13.62 21.62
CA ALA A 382 9.41 -14.71 22.37
C ALA A 382 9.76 -16.12 21.83
N GLY A 383 10.99 -16.31 21.33
CA GLY A 383 11.45 -17.58 20.77
C GLY A 383 10.98 -17.91 19.36
N ARG A 384 10.38 -16.94 18.67
CA ARG A 384 9.97 -17.02 17.26
C ARG A 384 10.75 -16.03 16.42
N LEU A 385 11.03 -16.39 15.19
CA LEU A 385 11.72 -15.50 14.24
C LEU A 385 10.69 -14.72 13.44
N LEU A 386 10.85 -13.39 13.42
CA LEU A 386 10.13 -12.46 12.55
C LEU A 386 11.13 -11.90 11.54
N ALA A 387 10.96 -12.22 10.27
CA ALA A 387 11.85 -11.76 9.21
C ALA A 387 11.79 -10.23 9.07
N VAL A 388 12.94 -9.61 8.81
CA VAL A 388 13.07 -8.18 8.59
C VAL A 388 13.19 -7.90 7.10
N ASP A 389 12.25 -7.12 6.57
CA ASP A 389 12.23 -6.71 5.16
C ASP A 389 13.24 -5.57 4.94
N THR A 390 14.48 -5.94 4.71
CA THR A 390 15.57 -5.00 4.45
C THR A 390 15.50 -4.38 3.05
N ASP A 391 14.84 -5.04 2.10
CA ASP A 391 14.71 -4.57 0.71
C ASP A 391 13.80 -3.34 0.60
N ARG A 392 12.87 -3.18 1.53
CA ARG A 392 12.02 -1.99 1.63
C ARG A 392 12.66 -0.84 2.40
N MET A 393 13.87 -1.00 2.91
CA MET A 393 14.57 0.08 3.58
C MET A 393 15.13 1.07 2.55
N PRO A 394 14.75 2.37 2.62
CA PRO A 394 15.19 3.32 1.62
C PRO A 394 16.67 3.66 1.79
N ALA A 395 17.43 3.65 0.70
CA ALA A 395 18.79 4.17 0.66
C ALA A 395 18.86 5.71 0.86
N ALA A 396 17.72 6.33 1.17
CA ALA A 396 17.55 7.78 1.32
C ALA A 396 17.81 8.30 2.76
N GLY A 397 18.24 7.43 3.69
CA GLY A 397 18.45 7.80 5.09
C GLY A 397 19.58 7.03 5.74
N PRO A 398 19.85 7.29 7.02
CA PRO A 398 20.89 6.60 7.79
C PRO A 398 20.46 5.25 8.34
N LEU A 399 19.19 4.84 8.15
CA LEU A 399 18.69 3.53 8.54
C LEU A 399 19.26 2.49 7.57
N THR A 400 20.14 1.64 8.08
CA THR A 400 20.79 0.57 7.28
C THR A 400 20.57 -0.79 7.93
N PRO A 401 20.72 -1.91 7.18
CA PRO A 401 20.62 -3.25 7.76
C PRO A 401 21.53 -3.45 8.98
N GLU A 402 22.72 -2.88 8.97
CA GLU A 402 23.67 -2.97 10.09
C GLU A 402 23.17 -2.19 11.32
N ALA A 403 22.52 -1.03 11.12
CA ALA A 403 21.93 -0.28 12.22
C ALA A 403 20.73 -1.05 12.82
N VAL A 404 19.96 -1.72 11.98
CA VAL A 404 18.84 -2.58 12.41
C VAL A 404 19.35 -3.81 13.16
N ALA A 405 20.38 -4.47 12.67
CA ALA A 405 20.99 -5.63 13.34
C ALA A 405 21.61 -5.28 14.71
N ALA A 406 22.07 -4.03 14.89
CA ALA A 406 22.63 -3.54 16.16
C ALA A 406 21.61 -2.93 17.11
N SER A 407 20.33 -2.96 16.78
CA SER A 407 19.27 -2.30 17.54
C SER A 407 18.69 -3.17 18.66
N HIS A 408 18.00 -2.51 19.59
CA HIS A 408 17.28 -3.17 20.70
C HIS A 408 15.81 -2.76 20.81
N ALA A 409 15.40 -1.76 20.04
CA ALA A 409 14.01 -1.39 19.83
C ALA A 409 13.80 -0.96 18.37
N CYS A 410 12.63 -1.28 17.82
CA CYS A 410 12.26 -0.99 16.45
C CYS A 410 10.81 -0.50 16.38
N VAL A 411 10.59 0.65 15.76
CA VAL A 411 9.30 1.06 15.23
C VAL A 411 9.27 0.67 13.75
N GLY A 412 8.32 -0.14 13.35
CA GLY A 412 8.24 -0.66 11.99
C GLY A 412 6.81 -0.89 11.54
N LEU A 413 6.67 -1.38 10.31
CA LEU A 413 5.40 -1.81 9.74
C LEU A 413 5.38 -3.32 9.66
N LEU A 414 4.41 -3.95 10.32
CA LEU A 414 4.11 -5.34 10.02
C LEU A 414 3.44 -5.41 8.65
N ARG A 415 4.01 -6.27 7.81
CA ARG A 415 3.54 -6.58 6.47
C ARG A 415 3.28 -8.07 6.35
N TRP A 416 2.62 -8.47 5.30
CA TRP A 416 2.44 -9.87 4.96
C TRP A 416 2.81 -10.09 3.50
N ASP A 417 3.70 -11.02 3.25
CA ASP A 417 4.16 -11.39 1.91
C ASP A 417 4.60 -12.86 1.89
N ALA A 418 4.44 -13.51 0.76
CA ALA A 418 4.83 -14.90 0.53
C ALA A 418 4.34 -15.91 1.60
N GLY A 419 3.23 -15.62 2.29
CA GLY A 419 2.66 -16.50 3.32
C GLY A 419 3.11 -16.20 4.74
N GLU A 420 3.94 -15.17 4.96
CA GLU A 420 4.54 -14.86 6.24
C GLU A 420 4.41 -13.38 6.62
N PHE A 421 4.42 -13.11 7.92
CA PHE A 421 4.57 -11.76 8.42
C PHE A 421 6.02 -11.32 8.35
N LEU A 422 6.22 -10.09 7.89
CA LEU A 422 7.52 -9.43 7.76
C LEU A 422 7.49 -8.11 8.50
N LEU A 423 8.61 -7.69 9.06
CA LEU A 423 8.76 -6.36 9.65
C LEU A 423 9.60 -5.47 8.74
N GLN A 424 9.01 -4.37 8.26
CA GLN A 424 9.75 -3.29 7.61
C GLN A 424 10.14 -2.25 8.67
N PRO A 425 11.43 -2.05 8.98
CA PRO A 425 11.86 -1.02 9.92
C PRO A 425 11.63 0.39 9.37
N LEU A 426 11.07 1.28 10.21
CA LEU A 426 10.97 2.73 9.96
C LEU A 426 11.97 3.50 10.81
N ALA A 427 12.18 3.05 12.05
CA ALA A 427 13.13 3.61 13.00
C ALA A 427 13.65 2.52 13.94
N VAL A 428 14.90 2.66 14.41
CA VAL A 428 15.48 1.78 15.42
C VAL A 428 16.18 2.58 16.51
N GLU A 429 16.16 2.08 17.75
CA GLU A 429 17.04 2.55 18.82
C GLU A 429 18.27 1.63 18.92
N THR A 430 19.44 2.26 18.93
CA THR A 430 20.73 1.58 19.10
C THR A 430 21.54 2.27 20.18
N THR A 431 22.56 1.60 20.70
CA THR A 431 23.44 2.16 21.73
C THR A 431 24.76 2.60 21.11
N VAL A 432 24.99 3.90 21.06
CA VAL A 432 26.25 4.49 20.60
C VAL A 432 26.95 5.16 21.78
N ARG A 433 28.16 4.73 22.13
CA ARG A 433 28.95 5.27 23.26
C ARG A 433 28.16 5.35 24.57
N LYS A 434 27.40 4.30 24.90
CA LYS A 434 26.53 4.18 26.08
C LYS A 434 25.34 5.16 26.11
N LYS A 435 24.97 5.73 24.98
CA LYS A 435 23.77 6.55 24.84
C LYS A 435 22.82 5.88 23.86
N THR A 436 21.55 5.84 24.17
CA THR A 436 20.51 5.44 23.22
C THR A 436 20.38 6.51 22.14
N VAL A 437 20.41 6.10 20.89
CA VAL A 437 20.30 6.97 19.72
C VAL A 437 19.25 6.36 18.80
N ALA A 438 18.25 7.15 18.44
CA ALA A 438 17.28 6.78 17.42
C ALA A 438 17.85 7.05 16.02
N VAL A 439 17.69 6.07 15.12
CA VAL A 439 18.03 6.15 13.69
C VAL A 439 16.78 5.84 12.90
N HIS A 440 16.37 6.73 12.01
CA HIS A 440 15.13 6.57 11.24
C HIS A 440 15.31 6.91 9.75
N ALA A 441 14.48 6.30 8.91
CA ALA A 441 14.56 6.40 7.46
C ALA A 441 14.44 7.85 6.95
N GLY A 442 13.64 8.69 7.63
CA GLY A 442 13.36 10.07 7.25
C GLY A 442 14.34 11.11 7.81
N ALA A 443 15.44 10.71 8.45
CA ALA A 443 16.34 11.67 9.11
C ALA A 443 16.96 12.73 8.18
N TRP A 444 17.02 12.45 6.88
CA TRP A 444 17.55 13.40 5.88
C TRP A 444 16.46 14.18 5.14
N ALA A 445 15.19 14.01 5.48
CA ALA A 445 14.08 14.64 4.79
C ALA A 445 14.15 16.19 4.82
N GLY A 446 14.56 16.79 5.94
CA GLY A 446 14.79 18.22 6.10
C GLY A 446 16.16 18.72 5.62
N GLY A 447 17.01 17.85 5.10
CA GLY A 447 18.42 18.08 4.84
C GLY A 447 19.30 17.42 5.91
N THR A 448 20.57 17.29 5.65
CA THR A 448 21.49 16.62 6.57
C THR A 448 22.83 17.32 6.68
N SER A 449 23.42 17.29 7.88
CA SER A 449 24.81 17.64 8.13
C SER A 449 25.74 16.41 8.15
N ASP A 450 25.18 15.20 8.04
CA ASP A 450 25.96 13.98 7.95
C ASP A 450 26.76 13.93 6.65
N LYS A 451 28.04 13.52 6.75
CA LYS A 451 28.96 13.54 5.60
C LYS A 451 28.50 12.64 4.45
N ALA A 452 27.88 11.51 4.75
CA ALA A 452 27.38 10.59 3.73
C ALA A 452 26.16 11.19 3.04
N GLY A 453 25.21 11.74 3.81
CA GLY A 453 24.03 12.41 3.29
C GLY A 453 24.38 13.64 2.44
N VAL A 454 25.29 14.49 2.91
CA VAL A 454 25.77 15.66 2.14
C VAL A 454 26.40 15.26 0.81
N ARG A 455 27.22 14.18 0.80
CA ARG A 455 27.80 13.67 -0.44
C ARG A 455 26.73 13.16 -1.40
N ALA A 456 25.72 12.43 -0.90
CA ALA A 456 24.65 11.90 -1.70
C ALA A 456 23.75 13.02 -2.27
N GLU A 457 23.43 14.05 -1.47
CA GLU A 457 22.71 15.25 -1.93
C GLU A 457 23.49 16.00 -3.04
N LYS A 458 24.79 16.14 -2.87
CA LYS A 458 25.65 16.77 -3.86
C LYS A 458 25.67 15.95 -5.17
N ALA A 459 25.85 14.63 -5.08
CA ALA A 459 25.85 13.76 -6.25
C ALA A 459 24.53 13.85 -7.02
N ALA A 460 23.39 13.90 -6.31
CA ALA A 460 22.07 14.08 -6.94
C ALA A 460 21.94 15.46 -7.61
N THR A 461 22.44 16.53 -6.96
CA THR A 461 22.44 17.89 -7.54
C THR A 461 23.27 17.96 -8.81
N ASP A 462 24.47 17.35 -8.78
CA ASP A 462 25.36 17.30 -9.94
C ASP A 462 24.74 16.51 -11.11
N ALA A 463 24.06 15.36 -10.81
CA ALA A 463 23.35 14.58 -11.82
C ALA A 463 22.20 15.38 -12.48
N VAL A 464 21.39 16.09 -11.70
CA VAL A 464 20.33 16.97 -12.21
C VAL A 464 20.89 18.10 -13.04
N ALA A 465 22.02 18.70 -12.64
CA ALA A 465 22.68 19.76 -13.41
C ALA A 465 23.14 19.25 -14.78
N VAL A 466 23.76 18.08 -14.85
CA VAL A 466 24.16 17.43 -16.12
C VAL A 466 22.96 17.15 -17.02
N LEU A 467 21.85 16.66 -16.46
CA LEU A 467 20.63 16.40 -17.24
C LEU A 467 20.05 17.70 -17.82
N ARG A 468 20.00 18.78 -17.04
CA ARG A 468 19.55 20.11 -17.50
C ARG A 468 20.44 20.65 -18.60
N GLU A 469 21.75 20.51 -18.48
CA GLU A 469 22.70 20.94 -19.52
C GLU A 469 22.48 20.17 -20.82
N ARG A 470 22.32 18.82 -20.74
CA ARG A 470 22.05 17.98 -21.92
C ARG A 470 20.72 18.34 -22.57
N ALA A 471 19.64 18.51 -21.78
CA ALA A 471 18.35 18.94 -22.29
C ALA A 471 18.44 20.34 -22.96
N GLY A 472 19.16 21.28 -22.36
CA GLY A 472 19.38 22.61 -22.94
C GLY A 472 20.18 22.61 -24.26
N ARG A 473 21.07 21.63 -24.46
CA ARG A 473 21.75 21.44 -25.73
C ARG A 473 20.82 20.90 -26.83
N LEU A 474 19.96 19.92 -26.47
CA LEU A 474 18.98 19.32 -27.40
C LEU A 474 17.91 20.33 -27.85
N LEU A 475 17.54 21.30 -27.00
CA LEU A 475 16.56 22.34 -27.35
C LEU A 475 17.14 23.50 -28.19
N ARG A 476 18.46 23.54 -28.42
CA ARG A 476 19.14 24.56 -29.22
C ARG A 476 19.51 24.08 -30.60
N THR A 477 19.31 22.82 -30.91
CA THR A 477 19.42 22.22 -32.25
C THR A 477 18.04 22.11 -32.88
#